data_bfcb3fdd4cffc4adc1ed2deb914d6833
#
_entry.id   bfcb3fdd4cffc4adc1ed2deb914d6833
#
_cell.length_a   1.000
_cell.length_b   1.000
_cell.length_c   1.000
_cell.angle_alpha   90.00
_cell.angle_beta   90.00
_cell.angle_gamma   90.00
#
_symmetry.space_group_name_H-M   'P 1'
#
loop_
_entity.id
_entity.type
_entity.pdbx_description
1 polymer ?
#
loop_
_entity_poly.entity_id
_entity_poly.type
_entity_poly.pdbx_seq_one_letter_code
_entity_poly.pdbx_strand_id
1 'polypeptide(L)'
;MRKSILRIALVAMVGALVASCSLGTEPTFQENDLLGLWQEDGTEAFVRFSSEKDSTGMYKYGCEWDEGDGVFESNLTKYGNGWFKWKLVKADLTEIHLMENGGADIPKVYTVIKLTDTELQYKDDFKVTHSFQKVVGK
;
A
#
# COMPACT_ATOMS: atom_id res chain seq x y z
N MET A 1 -28.54 40.00 3.90
CA MET A 1 -27.76 39.94 5.13
C MET A 1 -27.94 38.62 5.88
N ARG A 2 -29.16 38.19 6.17
CA ARG A 2 -29.39 36.90 6.86
C ARG A 2 -28.84 35.69 6.15
N LYS A 3 -28.93 35.68 4.83
CA LYS A 3 -28.39 34.56 4.01
C LYS A 3 -26.87 34.45 4.07
N SER A 4 -26.15 35.55 4.22
CA SER A 4 -24.70 35.56 4.35
C SER A 4 -24.22 34.99 5.68
N ILE A 5 -24.93 35.28 6.76
CA ILE A 5 -24.65 34.78 8.09
C ILE A 5 -24.82 33.25 8.13
N LEU A 6 -25.89 32.77 7.52
CA LEU A 6 -26.15 31.33 7.47
C LEU A 6 -25.05 30.56 6.69
N ARG A 7 -24.56 31.15 5.60
CA ARG A 7 -23.46 30.55 4.82
C ARG A 7 -22.18 30.50 5.62
N ILE A 8 -21.87 31.52 6.38
CA ILE A 8 -20.68 31.58 7.23
C ILE A 8 -20.76 30.50 8.32
N ALA A 9 -21.90 30.32 8.94
CA ALA A 9 -22.12 29.29 9.94
C ALA A 9 -21.93 27.89 9.37
N LEU A 10 -22.39 27.63 8.15
CA LEU A 10 -22.23 26.35 7.48
C LEU A 10 -20.77 26.04 7.17
N VAL A 11 -20.01 27.03 6.70
CA VAL A 11 -18.59 26.88 6.44
C VAL A 11 -17.81 26.59 7.72
N ALA A 12 -18.17 27.23 8.82
CA ALA A 12 -17.55 26.96 10.11
C ALA A 12 -17.82 25.53 10.60
N MET A 13 -19.00 24.99 10.39
CA MET A 13 -19.30 23.60 10.73
C MET A 13 -18.50 22.61 9.92
N VAL A 14 -18.34 22.84 8.63
CA VAL A 14 -17.52 21.98 7.75
C VAL A 14 -16.05 22.01 8.19
N GLY A 15 -15.54 23.17 8.53
CA GLY A 15 -14.18 23.30 9.06
C GLY A 15 -13.97 22.54 10.37
N ALA A 16 -14.93 22.60 11.28
CA ALA A 16 -14.88 21.87 12.54
C ALA A 16 -14.88 20.35 12.33
N LEU A 17 -15.68 19.84 11.39
CA LEU A 17 -15.70 18.41 11.07
C LEU A 17 -14.38 17.92 10.50
N VAL A 18 -13.74 18.68 9.61
CA VAL A 18 -12.43 18.34 9.05
C VAL A 18 -11.36 18.32 10.16
N ALA A 19 -11.36 19.29 11.05
CA ALA A 19 -10.44 19.33 12.18
C ALA A 19 -10.65 18.15 13.12
N SER A 20 -11.89 17.75 13.38
CA SER A 20 -12.22 16.58 14.21
C SER A 20 -11.71 15.28 13.60
N CYS A 21 -11.80 15.10 12.28
CA CYS A 21 -11.29 13.93 11.60
C CYS A 21 -9.75 13.84 11.62
N SER A 22 -9.05 14.96 11.70
CA SER A 22 -7.58 14.97 11.71
C SER A 22 -6.98 14.65 13.09
N LEU A 23 -7.78 14.65 14.15
CA LEU A 23 -7.29 14.60 15.53
C LEU A 23 -7.09 13.19 16.12
N GLY A 24 -7.26 12.12 15.39
CA GLY A 24 -6.97 10.84 16.00
C GLY A 24 -7.47 9.59 15.32
N THR A 25 -7.97 9.70 14.10
CA THR A 25 -8.41 8.52 13.37
C THR A 25 -7.42 8.24 12.26
N GLU A 26 -6.67 7.14 12.37
CA GLU A 26 -5.89 6.65 11.24
C GLU A 26 -6.80 6.34 10.07
N PRO A 27 -6.40 6.71 8.83
CA PRO A 27 -7.14 6.29 7.65
C PRO A 27 -7.16 4.77 7.58
N THR A 28 -8.28 4.22 7.15
CA THR A 28 -8.45 2.78 6.92
C THR A 28 -8.51 2.54 5.43
N PHE A 29 -7.59 1.73 4.94
CA PHE A 29 -7.54 1.30 3.55
C PHE A 29 -8.00 -0.15 3.42
N GLN A 30 -8.59 -0.48 2.29
CA GLN A 30 -9.10 -1.82 2.03
C GLN A 30 -8.06 -2.68 1.32
N GLU A 31 -7.88 -3.91 1.77
CA GLU A 31 -6.95 -4.86 1.13
C GLU A 31 -7.27 -5.08 -0.34
N ASN A 32 -8.55 -5.12 -0.70
CA ASN A 32 -8.97 -5.35 -2.08
C ASN A 32 -8.49 -4.25 -3.04
N ASP A 33 -8.34 -3.04 -2.55
CA ASP A 33 -7.85 -1.92 -3.37
C ASP A 33 -6.35 -2.03 -3.66
N LEU A 34 -5.62 -2.78 -2.83
CA LEU A 34 -4.20 -3.01 -3.00
C LEU A 34 -3.89 -4.14 -4.00
N LEU A 35 -4.84 -5.04 -4.23
CA LEU A 35 -4.63 -6.19 -5.12
C LEU A 35 -4.28 -5.78 -6.54
N GLY A 36 -3.33 -6.49 -7.14
CA GLY A 36 -2.91 -6.31 -8.53
C GLY A 36 -1.46 -5.90 -8.68
N LEU A 37 -1.13 -5.39 -9.84
CA LEU A 37 0.23 -5.04 -10.23
C LEU A 37 0.44 -3.52 -10.16
N TRP A 38 1.53 -3.12 -9.52
CA TRP A 38 1.92 -1.74 -9.33
C TRP A 38 3.35 -1.52 -9.82
N GLN A 39 3.60 -0.37 -10.43
CA GLN A 39 4.93 0.07 -10.84
C GLN A 39 5.32 1.31 -10.05
N GLU A 40 6.52 1.29 -9.47
CA GLU A 40 7.06 2.46 -8.78
C GLU A 40 7.38 3.57 -9.78
N ASP A 41 6.96 4.80 -9.45
CA ASP A 41 7.09 5.97 -10.33
C ASP A 41 8.56 6.21 -10.73
N GLY A 42 8.78 6.41 -12.04
CA GLY A 42 10.10 6.71 -12.57
C GLY A 42 11.08 5.54 -12.55
N THR A 43 10.61 4.32 -12.33
CA THR A 43 11.45 3.12 -12.26
C THR A 43 10.87 1.98 -13.10
N GLU A 44 11.61 0.90 -13.21
CA GLU A 44 11.14 -0.38 -13.75
C GLU A 44 10.95 -1.43 -12.64
N ALA A 45 10.73 -0.95 -11.42
CA ALA A 45 10.44 -1.79 -10.27
C ALA A 45 8.92 -2.02 -10.15
N PHE A 46 8.56 -3.27 -9.97
CA PHE A 46 7.17 -3.72 -9.89
C PHE A 46 6.90 -4.46 -8.59
N VAL A 47 5.68 -4.34 -8.11
CA VAL A 47 5.17 -5.14 -7.01
C VAL A 47 3.77 -5.64 -7.34
N ARG A 48 3.54 -6.93 -7.09
CA ARG A 48 2.22 -7.55 -7.23
C ARG A 48 1.72 -8.00 -5.88
N PHE A 49 0.52 -7.54 -5.53
CA PHE A 49 -0.21 -8.02 -4.36
C PHE A 49 -1.29 -8.99 -4.82
N SER A 50 -1.19 -10.24 -4.40
CA SER A 50 -2.16 -11.27 -4.77
C SER A 50 -3.12 -11.56 -3.62
N SER A 51 -4.26 -12.16 -3.94
CA SER A 51 -5.26 -12.58 -2.95
C SER A 51 -5.02 -13.96 -2.36
N GLU A 52 -4.00 -14.68 -2.86
CA GLU A 52 -3.67 -16.02 -2.37
C GLU A 52 -3.21 -15.96 -0.91
N LYS A 53 -3.89 -16.68 -0.04
CA LYS A 53 -3.58 -16.73 1.39
C LYS A 53 -2.50 -17.77 1.69
N ASP A 54 -1.70 -17.50 2.72
CA ASP A 54 -0.79 -18.50 3.27
C ASP A 54 -1.55 -19.56 4.09
N SER A 55 -0.82 -20.54 4.62
CA SER A 55 -1.41 -21.64 5.38
C SER A 55 -2.11 -21.20 6.67
N THR A 56 -1.74 -20.04 7.22
CA THR A 56 -2.38 -19.48 8.42
C THR A 56 -3.65 -18.71 8.12
N GLY A 57 -3.86 -18.29 6.88
CA GLY A 57 -4.94 -17.40 6.46
C GLY A 57 -4.77 -15.95 6.93
N MET A 58 -3.71 -15.62 7.67
CA MET A 58 -3.45 -14.26 8.18
C MET A 58 -2.80 -13.37 7.15
N TYR A 59 -1.97 -13.94 6.30
CA TYR A 59 -1.20 -13.22 5.29
C TYR A 59 -1.60 -13.68 3.90
N LYS A 60 -1.35 -12.80 2.92
CA LYS A 60 -1.46 -13.08 1.49
C LYS A 60 -0.07 -13.02 0.87
N TYR A 61 0.08 -13.61 -0.30
CA TYR A 61 1.33 -13.57 -1.03
C TYR A 61 1.41 -12.38 -1.96
N GLY A 62 2.63 -11.88 -2.15
CA GLY A 62 2.98 -10.89 -3.15
C GLY A 62 4.36 -11.17 -3.69
N CYS A 63 4.75 -10.46 -4.73
CA CYS A 63 6.10 -10.54 -5.28
C CYS A 63 6.54 -9.18 -5.80
N GLU A 64 7.85 -8.97 -5.80
CA GLU A 64 8.48 -7.77 -6.34
C GLU A 64 9.68 -8.12 -7.19
N TRP A 65 9.95 -7.32 -8.20
CA TRP A 65 11.09 -7.49 -9.10
C TRP A 65 11.45 -6.17 -9.76
N ASP A 66 12.63 -6.10 -10.34
CA ASP A 66 13.09 -4.93 -11.08
C ASP A 66 13.52 -5.35 -12.49
N GLU A 67 12.76 -4.93 -13.50
CA GLU A 67 13.05 -5.24 -14.91
C GLU A 67 14.28 -4.49 -15.41
N GLY A 68 14.65 -3.37 -14.78
CA GLY A 68 15.89 -2.67 -15.06
C GLY A 68 17.13 -3.49 -14.71
N ASP A 69 17.02 -4.38 -13.72
CA ASP A 69 18.05 -5.34 -13.34
C ASP A 69 17.99 -6.64 -14.16
N GLY A 70 17.09 -6.72 -15.14
CA GLY A 70 16.90 -7.92 -15.97
C GLY A 70 16.11 -9.03 -15.29
N VAL A 71 15.43 -8.71 -14.20
CA VAL A 71 14.57 -9.65 -13.49
C VAL A 71 13.12 -9.42 -13.92
N PHE A 72 12.42 -10.47 -14.30
CA PHE A 72 11.01 -10.43 -14.68
C PHE A 72 10.21 -11.33 -13.76
N GLU A 73 8.92 -11.08 -13.66
CA GLU A 73 8.04 -11.91 -12.84
C GLU A 73 8.17 -13.40 -13.16
N SER A 74 8.32 -13.71 -14.45
CA SER A 74 8.48 -15.09 -14.93
C SER A 74 9.77 -15.76 -14.46
N ASN A 75 10.78 -14.98 -14.05
CA ASN A 75 12.05 -15.50 -13.56
C ASN A 75 12.01 -15.83 -12.07
N LEU A 76 10.95 -15.39 -11.36
CA LEU A 76 10.85 -15.60 -9.93
C LEU A 76 10.44 -17.04 -9.63
N THR A 77 11.14 -17.65 -8.69
CA THR A 77 10.74 -18.95 -8.15
C THR A 77 9.56 -18.72 -7.21
N LYS A 78 8.49 -19.48 -7.40
CA LYS A 78 7.29 -19.34 -6.56
C LYS A 78 7.66 -19.50 -5.08
N TYR A 79 7.31 -18.50 -4.29
CA TYR A 79 7.59 -18.39 -2.86
C TYR A 79 9.09 -18.36 -2.51
N GLY A 80 9.96 -18.04 -3.48
CA GLY A 80 11.37 -17.78 -3.26
C GLY A 80 11.70 -16.30 -3.17
N ASN A 81 12.94 -15.96 -3.52
CA ASN A 81 13.40 -14.57 -3.53
C ASN A 81 12.51 -13.69 -4.42
N GLY A 82 12.21 -12.49 -3.96
CA GLY A 82 11.25 -11.59 -4.60
C GLY A 82 9.82 -11.79 -4.11
N TRP A 83 9.52 -12.90 -3.49
CA TRP A 83 8.22 -13.15 -2.89
C TRP A 83 8.18 -12.68 -1.43
N PHE A 84 6.99 -12.26 -1.00
CA PHE A 84 6.73 -11.84 0.37
C PHE A 84 5.31 -12.23 0.78
N LYS A 85 5.08 -12.22 2.07
CA LYS A 85 3.73 -12.29 2.66
C LYS A 85 3.34 -10.89 3.11
N TRP A 86 2.06 -10.55 2.99
CA TRP A 86 1.58 -9.24 3.38
C TRP A 86 0.23 -9.28 4.05
N LYS A 87 -0.04 -8.26 4.84
CA LYS A 87 -1.36 -7.95 5.37
C LYS A 87 -1.49 -6.44 5.47
N LEU A 88 -2.71 -5.94 5.37
CA LEU A 88 -3.04 -4.53 5.54
C LEU A 88 -4.06 -4.40 6.67
N VAL A 89 -3.68 -3.68 7.72
CA VAL A 89 -4.55 -3.37 8.86
C VAL A 89 -4.58 -1.86 9.01
N LYS A 90 -5.74 -1.24 8.76
CA LYS A 90 -5.88 0.21 8.68
C LYS A 90 -4.91 0.80 7.64
N ALA A 91 -3.88 1.55 8.07
CA ALA A 91 -2.85 2.10 7.20
C ALA A 91 -1.54 1.30 7.24
N ASP A 92 -1.45 0.28 8.08
CA ASP A 92 -0.22 -0.49 8.28
C ASP A 92 -0.16 -1.66 7.29
N LEU A 93 0.74 -1.54 6.32
CA LEU A 93 1.08 -2.60 5.38
C LEU A 93 2.30 -3.35 5.93
N THR A 94 2.08 -4.55 6.40
CA THR A 94 3.16 -5.42 6.89
C THR A 94 3.58 -6.37 5.77
N GLU A 95 4.89 -6.43 5.49
CA GLU A 95 5.49 -7.35 4.53
C GLU A 95 6.57 -8.20 5.22
N ILE A 96 6.54 -9.48 4.96
CA ILE A 96 7.55 -10.45 5.42
C ILE A 96 8.14 -11.10 4.19
N HIS A 97 9.39 -10.75 3.85
CA HIS A 97 10.06 -11.28 2.68
C HIS A 97 10.48 -12.73 2.87
N LEU A 98 10.23 -13.54 1.85
CA LEU A 98 10.61 -14.94 1.82
C LEU A 98 12.03 -15.08 1.28
N MET A 99 12.81 -15.92 1.92
CA MET A 99 14.21 -16.20 1.53
C MET A 99 14.34 -17.68 1.20
N GLU A 100 15.03 -17.99 0.13
CA GLU A 100 15.26 -19.38 -0.30
C GLU A 100 15.93 -20.23 0.78
N ASN A 101 16.74 -19.60 1.62
CA ASN A 101 17.52 -20.28 2.66
C ASN A 101 16.87 -20.22 4.06
N GLY A 102 15.59 -19.87 4.14
CA GLY A 102 14.89 -19.79 5.41
C GLY A 102 15.45 -18.74 6.35
N GLY A 103 15.89 -17.59 5.82
CA GLY A 103 16.35 -16.47 6.64
C GLY A 103 15.28 -15.97 7.62
N ALA A 104 15.69 -15.17 8.58
CA ALA A 104 14.81 -14.65 9.61
C ALA A 104 13.64 -13.86 9.01
N ASP A 105 12.44 -14.21 9.43
CA ASP A 105 11.21 -13.52 9.03
C ASP A 105 11.13 -12.17 9.73
N ILE A 106 11.79 -11.17 9.17
CA ILE A 106 11.79 -9.81 9.71
C ILE A 106 10.66 -9.04 9.03
N PRO A 107 9.59 -8.70 9.76
CA PRO A 107 8.51 -7.89 9.18
C PRO A 107 8.98 -6.47 8.92
N LYS A 108 8.59 -5.93 7.77
CA LYS A 108 8.68 -4.51 7.45
C LYS A 108 7.28 -3.92 7.49
N VAL A 109 7.11 -2.79 8.14
CA VAL A 109 5.83 -2.11 8.20
C VAL A 109 5.93 -0.80 7.46
N TYR A 110 5.07 -0.64 6.46
CA TYR A 110 4.92 0.59 5.70
C TYR A 110 3.63 1.28 6.12
N THR A 111 3.63 2.60 6.13
CA THR A 111 2.42 3.37 6.40
C THR A 111 1.82 3.83 5.07
N VAL A 112 0.69 3.26 4.70
CA VAL A 112 -0.04 3.67 3.51
C VAL A 112 -0.62 5.06 3.73
N ILE A 113 -0.36 5.97 2.81
CA ILE A 113 -0.85 7.35 2.87
C ILE A 113 -1.83 7.68 1.75
N LYS A 114 -1.82 6.89 0.68
CA LYS A 114 -2.76 7.04 -0.44
C LYS A 114 -2.98 5.68 -1.09
N LEU A 115 -4.24 5.36 -1.34
CA LEU A 115 -4.62 4.14 -2.08
C LEU A 115 -5.92 4.43 -2.82
N THR A 116 -5.82 4.49 -4.15
CA THR A 116 -6.95 4.67 -5.07
C THR A 116 -6.93 3.57 -6.12
N ASP A 117 -7.84 3.60 -7.07
CA ASP A 117 -7.88 2.64 -8.17
C ASP A 117 -6.61 2.66 -9.03
N THR A 118 -5.86 3.77 -9.02
CA THR A 118 -4.72 3.99 -9.91
C THR A 118 -3.43 4.34 -9.20
N GLU A 119 -3.48 4.77 -7.94
CA GLU A 119 -2.32 5.30 -7.22
C GLU A 119 -2.17 4.66 -5.85
N LEU A 120 -0.92 4.34 -5.50
CA LEU A 120 -0.53 3.86 -4.18
C LEU A 120 0.66 4.67 -3.70
N GLN A 121 0.61 5.14 -2.46
CA GLN A 121 1.76 5.75 -1.79
C GLN A 121 1.88 5.21 -0.38
N TYR A 122 3.09 4.88 0.03
CA TYR A 122 3.38 4.53 1.42
C TYR A 122 4.75 5.05 1.84
N LYS A 123 4.95 5.14 3.14
CA LYS A 123 6.22 5.52 3.76
C LYS A 123 6.87 4.31 4.39
N ASP A 124 8.19 4.22 4.23
CA ASP A 124 9.00 3.20 4.90
C ASP A 124 9.45 3.65 6.31
N ASP A 125 10.26 2.84 6.97
CA ASP A 125 10.79 3.13 8.31
C ASP A 125 11.69 4.38 8.35
N PHE A 126 12.25 4.77 7.21
CA PHE A 126 13.10 5.95 7.07
C PHE A 126 12.31 7.20 6.69
N LYS A 127 10.97 7.13 6.70
CA LYS A 127 10.08 8.22 6.31
C LYS A 127 10.18 8.60 4.84
N VAL A 128 10.72 7.71 4.01
CA VAL A 128 10.77 7.91 2.55
C VAL A 128 9.42 7.48 1.96
N THR A 129 8.86 8.35 1.12
CA THR A 129 7.62 8.07 0.42
C THR A 129 7.91 7.34 -0.89
N HIS A 130 7.26 6.20 -1.07
CA HIS A 130 7.26 5.44 -2.30
C HIS A 130 5.91 5.61 -2.99
N SER A 131 5.93 5.94 -4.28
CA SER A 131 4.74 6.21 -5.08
C SER A 131 4.67 5.24 -6.25
N PHE A 132 3.49 4.69 -6.48
CA PHE A 132 3.25 3.65 -7.49
C PHE A 132 2.02 3.98 -8.32
N GLN A 133 2.03 3.52 -9.58
CA GLN A 133 0.88 3.56 -10.47
C GLN A 133 0.39 2.13 -10.71
N LYS A 134 -0.93 1.98 -10.77
CA LYS A 134 -1.55 0.70 -11.13
C LYS A 134 -1.23 0.35 -12.57
N VAL A 135 -0.74 -0.85 -12.79
CA VAL A 135 -0.51 -1.37 -14.13
C VAL A 135 -1.75 -2.11 -14.61
N VAL A 136 -2.27 -1.70 -15.76
CA VAL A 136 -3.48 -2.26 -16.35
C VAL A 136 -3.11 -3.00 -17.64
N GLY A 137 -3.70 -4.17 -17.85
CA GLY A 137 -3.52 -4.94 -19.08
C GLY A 137 -2.22 -5.74 -19.17
N LYS A 138 -1.56 -6.00 -18.05
CA LYS A 138 -0.31 -6.78 -18.04
C LYS A 138 -0.43 -8.04 -17.17
#